data_4703e9bb4ee711acb3faf1dc5a13e3cf
#
_entry.id   4703e9bb4ee711acb3faf1dc5a13e3cf
#
_cell.length_a   1.000
_cell.length_b   1.000
_cell.length_c   1.000
_cell.angle_alpha   90.00
_cell.angle_beta   90.00
_cell.angle_gamma   90.00
#
_symmetry.space_group_name_H-M   'P 1'
#
loop_
_entity.id
_entity.type
_entity.pdbx_description
1 polymer ?
#
loop_
_entity_poly.entity_id
_entity_poly.type
_entity_poly.pdbx_seq_one_letter_code
_entity_poly.pdbx_strand_id
1 'polypeptide(L)'
;MARSFVDRELFGLALAALAIAACAKDPGYKNAGTGGGQLGGLGGTGGGGGGQPADSCADPQPWSEPAAPAACADTAPAASGAVGATIAVDAGAAVGAWNRFYEKAVAVDHAHTLICTNYGRNAANALRKAHAQAGFQYARFHGIFNEDIGVYREDASGVPIYDWSRLDAVYDAVVAAGMRPFVEVSFTPNALASDPSQVQKLLWYNQISPNISPPTGAADDWGKWGALMTAFVQHIEERYGADEVRASWYFEVWNEPSWMYGPGDGGYWELYKNTVTGLLQGDPGLRVGGPAGSAGETPSMIRMLITGALNSGTKLDFVTYHRYGDDNGLPVADVKDAVAFHASVQDIVNTTVAKNMKFTGEVINNEFGPSWMPDISRDNEVAASYIAKMIHLLGTDPTVPAPAAYGYWAVSDLYEEIYTGTASAYRPGNYGLMLKGDPKIPESFDVAKPSFNAFRLLHMLGDQQLGVTGGTAGDGVGAAATRSSDGSAVQVLVYNHVDGGAADSSAAITVSLTLNNLPFTGPIRVRQYIVDRGHANSYRAWLAMGQPPRPTQAQWVTLRDAAELCYYETTATPAGGTWTATFPQSIYGVALFEIRAAN
;
A
#
# COMPACT_ATOMS: atom_id res chain seq x y z
N MET A 1 -11.83 -12.83 37.49
CA MET A 1 -11.24 -12.15 36.33
C MET A 1 -11.02 -13.07 35.09
N ALA A 2 -11.69 -14.21 35.01
CA ALA A 2 -11.51 -15.19 33.91
C ALA A 2 -12.77 -15.37 33.01
N ARG A 3 -13.76 -14.50 33.10
CA ARG A 3 -14.98 -14.54 32.28
C ARG A 3 -15.08 -13.49 31.18
N SER A 4 -14.11 -12.59 31.04
CA SER A 4 -14.17 -11.47 30.08
C SER A 4 -13.43 -11.73 28.76
N PHE A 5 -12.67 -12.82 28.66
CA PHE A 5 -11.89 -13.13 27.45
C PHE A 5 -12.65 -13.96 26.42
N VAL A 6 -13.52 -14.87 26.87
CA VAL A 6 -14.27 -15.77 25.95
C VAL A 6 -15.40 -15.03 25.22
N ASP A 7 -15.99 -14.00 25.81
CA ASP A 7 -17.08 -13.24 25.20
C ASP A 7 -16.60 -12.25 24.11
N ARG A 8 -15.31 -11.90 24.08
CA ARG A 8 -14.74 -11.03 23.04
C ARG A 8 -14.37 -11.78 21.75
N GLU A 9 -13.94 -13.02 21.84
CA GLU A 9 -13.64 -13.84 20.65
C GLU A 9 -14.89 -14.22 19.87
N LEU A 10 -16.00 -14.49 20.56
CA LEU A 10 -17.29 -14.76 19.92
C LEU A 10 -17.91 -13.51 19.25
N PHE A 11 -17.60 -12.32 19.73
CA PHE A 11 -18.05 -11.06 19.11
C PHE A 11 -17.26 -10.72 17.84
N GLY A 12 -15.95 -11.01 17.80
CA GLY A 12 -15.12 -10.83 16.61
C GLY A 12 -15.53 -11.74 15.45
N LEU A 13 -15.82 -13.01 15.73
CA LEU A 13 -16.30 -13.97 14.74
C LEU A 13 -17.71 -13.63 14.21
N ALA A 14 -18.57 -13.07 15.06
CA ALA A 14 -19.90 -12.63 14.64
C ALA A 14 -19.87 -11.36 13.77
N LEU A 15 -18.93 -10.44 13.99
CA LEU A 15 -18.75 -9.23 13.18
C LEU A 15 -18.12 -9.55 11.82
N ALA A 16 -17.15 -10.46 11.76
CA ALA A 16 -16.57 -10.91 10.49
C ALA A 16 -17.63 -11.62 9.60
N ALA A 17 -18.46 -12.46 10.19
CA ALA A 17 -19.58 -13.10 9.48
C ALA A 17 -20.68 -12.09 9.08
N LEU A 18 -20.89 -11.00 9.84
CA LEU A 18 -21.81 -9.91 9.47
C LEU A 18 -21.24 -9.01 8.36
N ALA A 19 -19.92 -8.79 8.31
CA ALA A 19 -19.28 -8.02 7.23
C ALA A 19 -19.42 -8.71 5.87
N ILE A 20 -19.28 -10.05 5.82
CA ILE A 20 -19.55 -10.83 4.61
C ILE A 20 -21.03 -10.77 4.21
N ALA A 21 -21.94 -10.67 5.17
CA ALA A 21 -23.38 -10.50 4.91
C ALA A 21 -23.77 -9.05 4.57
N ALA A 22 -22.98 -8.04 5.03
CA ALA A 22 -23.22 -6.64 4.73
C ALA A 22 -22.78 -6.25 3.30
N CYS A 23 -21.77 -6.89 2.75
CA CYS A 23 -21.45 -6.78 1.33
C CYS A 23 -22.54 -7.35 0.41
N ALA A 24 -23.45 -8.19 0.94
CA ALA A 24 -24.56 -8.80 0.20
C ALA A 24 -25.89 -8.02 0.30
N LYS A 25 -25.96 -6.95 1.10
CA LYS A 25 -27.22 -6.17 1.30
C LYS A 25 -26.95 -4.67 1.31
N ASP A 26 -26.86 -4.11 0.11
CA ASP A 26 -27.10 -2.68 -0.09
C ASP A 26 -28.64 -2.47 -0.12
N PRO A 27 -29.24 -1.72 0.84
CA PRO A 27 -30.68 -1.52 0.90
C PRO A 27 -31.24 -0.55 -0.15
N GLY A 28 -30.45 -0.07 -1.11
CA GLY A 28 -30.81 0.96 -2.08
C GLY A 28 -31.02 0.51 -3.53
N TYR A 29 -30.74 -0.74 -3.89
CA TYR A 29 -30.83 -1.17 -5.28
C TYR A 29 -32.17 -1.86 -5.58
N LYS A 30 -33.14 -1.11 -6.11
CA LYS A 30 -34.34 -1.67 -6.73
C LYS A 30 -33.98 -2.26 -8.09
N ASN A 31 -34.17 -3.57 -8.23
CA ASN A 31 -34.14 -4.27 -9.50
C ASN A 31 -35.01 -3.57 -10.55
N ALA A 32 -34.40 -3.03 -11.59
CA ALA A 32 -35.10 -2.61 -12.80
C ALA A 32 -34.88 -3.67 -13.89
N GLY A 33 -35.95 -4.42 -14.16
CA GLY A 33 -36.27 -4.95 -15.47
C GLY A 33 -35.40 -6.08 -16.02
N THR A 34 -35.91 -7.29 -15.90
CA THR A 34 -35.60 -8.43 -16.77
C THR A 34 -35.78 -8.08 -18.25
N GLY A 35 -34.67 -7.89 -18.96
CA GLY A 35 -34.61 -7.88 -20.42
C GLY A 35 -33.73 -9.03 -20.88
N GLY A 36 -34.34 -10.15 -21.25
CA GLY A 36 -33.63 -11.31 -21.79
C GLY A 36 -33.04 -11.01 -23.15
N GLY A 37 -31.69 -10.99 -23.21
CA GLY A 37 -30.92 -11.06 -24.43
C GLY A 37 -30.26 -12.42 -24.50
N GLN A 38 -30.72 -13.28 -25.39
CA GLN A 38 -30.06 -14.53 -25.74
C GLN A 38 -28.63 -14.27 -26.20
N LEU A 39 -27.65 -14.78 -25.45
CA LEU A 39 -26.30 -14.96 -25.98
C LEU A 39 -26.27 -16.28 -26.72
N GLY A 40 -26.15 -16.15 -28.04
CA GLY A 40 -26.00 -17.24 -28.98
C GLY A 40 -24.79 -18.10 -28.66
N GLY A 41 -25.00 -19.41 -28.61
CA GLY A 41 -23.95 -20.40 -28.41
C GLY A 41 -22.93 -20.36 -29.54
N LEU A 42 -21.65 -20.31 -29.18
CA LEU A 42 -20.55 -20.68 -30.06
C LEU A 42 -20.07 -22.06 -29.64
N GLY A 43 -20.72 -23.08 -30.19
CA GLY A 43 -20.13 -24.39 -30.34
C GLY A 43 -19.17 -24.37 -31.52
N GLY A 44 -17.88 -24.55 -31.27
CA GLY A 44 -16.87 -24.69 -32.30
C GLY A 44 -15.84 -25.74 -31.88
N THR A 45 -16.02 -26.96 -32.41
CA THR A 45 -14.98 -27.99 -32.42
C THR A 45 -13.91 -27.60 -33.43
N GLY A 46 -12.64 -27.59 -33.05
CA GLY A 46 -11.54 -27.49 -34.01
C GLY A 46 -10.22 -27.17 -33.36
N GLY A 47 -9.33 -28.17 -33.26
CA GLY A 47 -7.97 -28.00 -32.79
C GLY A 47 -7.15 -27.12 -33.73
N GLY A 48 -6.30 -26.30 -33.19
CA GLY A 48 -5.29 -25.51 -33.85
C GLY A 48 -4.59 -24.69 -32.80
N GLY A 49 -3.28 -24.91 -32.61
CA GLY A 49 -2.43 -24.08 -31.76
C GLY A 49 -2.39 -22.63 -32.26
N GLY A 50 -3.34 -21.85 -31.77
CA GLY A 50 -3.35 -20.41 -31.97
C GLY A 50 -2.95 -19.79 -30.63
N GLY A 51 -1.80 -19.13 -30.59
CA GLY A 51 -1.48 -18.22 -29.52
C GLY A 51 -2.67 -17.30 -29.28
N GLN A 52 -3.08 -17.12 -28.03
CA GLN A 52 -4.08 -16.11 -27.72
C GLN A 52 -3.62 -14.78 -28.27
N PRO A 53 -4.52 -13.95 -28.82
CA PRO A 53 -4.14 -12.62 -29.26
C PRO A 53 -3.42 -11.93 -28.09
N ALA A 54 -2.23 -11.37 -28.37
CA ALA A 54 -1.59 -10.46 -27.45
C ALA A 54 -2.65 -9.43 -27.02
N ASP A 55 -2.80 -9.23 -25.72
CA ASP A 55 -3.77 -8.28 -25.17
C ASP A 55 -3.58 -6.95 -25.89
N SER A 56 -4.56 -6.53 -26.66
CA SER A 56 -4.50 -5.34 -27.52
C SER A 56 -4.71 -4.03 -26.75
N CYS A 57 -4.60 -4.04 -25.44
CA CYS A 57 -4.68 -2.85 -24.62
C CYS A 57 -3.37 -2.07 -24.76
N ALA A 58 -3.40 -1.02 -25.57
CA ALA A 58 -2.35 -0.03 -25.52
C ALA A 58 -2.34 0.64 -24.13
N ASP A 59 -1.15 0.91 -23.58
CA ASP A 59 -1.02 1.83 -22.47
C ASP A 59 -1.81 3.10 -22.83
N PRO A 60 -2.81 3.52 -22.03
CA PRO A 60 -3.71 4.59 -22.42
C PRO A 60 -3.00 5.92 -22.63
N GLN A 61 -1.80 6.07 -22.07
CA GLN A 61 -0.94 7.24 -22.27
C GLN A 61 0.53 6.84 -22.28
N PRO A 62 1.34 7.40 -23.19
CA PRO A 62 2.80 7.32 -23.06
C PRO A 62 3.24 7.92 -21.73
N TRP A 63 4.17 7.26 -21.06
CA TRP A 63 4.78 7.80 -19.85
C TRP A 63 5.51 9.11 -20.15
N SER A 64 5.28 10.12 -19.35
CA SER A 64 6.09 11.34 -19.31
C SER A 64 6.50 11.62 -17.84
N GLU A 65 7.76 12.00 -17.65
CA GLU A 65 8.25 12.39 -16.33
C GLU A 65 7.38 13.53 -15.78
N PRO A 66 6.82 13.39 -14.57
CA PRO A 66 6.03 14.45 -13.98
C PRO A 66 6.89 15.68 -13.69
N ALA A 67 6.36 16.86 -13.96
CA ALA A 67 7.04 18.11 -13.64
C ALA A 67 7.25 18.26 -12.12
N ALA A 68 8.35 18.89 -11.72
CA ALA A 68 8.56 19.30 -10.32
C ALA A 68 7.45 20.25 -9.87
N PRO A 69 7.09 20.29 -8.57
CA PRO A 69 6.11 21.23 -8.06
C PRO A 69 6.47 22.69 -8.42
N ALA A 70 5.48 23.46 -8.85
CA ALA A 70 5.61 24.87 -9.19
C ALA A 70 5.25 25.77 -7.99
N ALA A 71 5.52 27.06 -8.10
CA ALA A 71 5.00 28.03 -7.14
C ALA A 71 3.46 28.07 -7.19
N CYS A 72 2.82 28.20 -6.02
CA CYS A 72 1.37 28.37 -5.94
C CYS A 72 0.97 29.71 -6.55
N ALA A 73 -0.22 29.77 -7.17
CA ALA A 73 -0.71 30.98 -7.81
C ALA A 73 -1.30 32.00 -6.81
N ASP A 74 -1.67 31.55 -5.64
CA ASP A 74 -2.22 32.35 -4.53
C ASP A 74 -1.17 32.68 -3.47
N THR A 75 -1.58 33.26 -2.38
CA THR A 75 -0.69 33.62 -1.25
C THR A 75 -0.77 32.60 -0.14
N ALA A 76 0.36 32.35 0.54
CA ALA A 76 0.41 31.45 1.67
C ALA A 76 -0.66 31.78 2.73
N PRO A 77 -1.33 30.78 3.31
CA PRO A 77 -2.29 31.00 4.37
C PRO A 77 -1.66 31.72 5.58
N ALA A 78 -2.27 32.80 6.03
CA ALA A 78 -1.79 33.56 7.18
C ALA A 78 -2.33 32.99 8.49
N ALA A 79 -1.49 32.92 9.51
CA ALA A 79 -1.92 32.54 10.85
C ALA A 79 -2.84 33.61 11.44
N SER A 80 -3.88 33.16 12.12
CA SER A 80 -4.82 34.02 12.85
C SER A 80 -5.05 33.45 14.27
N GLY A 81 -4.95 34.30 15.27
CA GLY A 81 -5.18 33.89 16.66
C GLY A 81 -3.90 33.55 17.42
N ALA A 82 -4.09 33.13 18.68
CA ALA A 82 -2.99 32.77 19.57
C ALA A 82 -2.31 31.48 19.12
N VAL A 83 -1.00 31.37 19.39
CA VAL A 83 -0.23 30.14 19.17
C VAL A 83 -0.80 29.02 20.07
N GLY A 84 -1.24 27.94 19.45
CA GLY A 84 -1.81 26.77 20.11
C GLY A 84 -0.84 25.59 20.20
N ALA A 85 0.22 25.58 19.35
CA ALA A 85 1.31 24.60 19.43
C ALA A 85 2.65 25.25 19.08
N THR A 86 3.72 24.80 19.75
CA THR A 86 5.09 25.20 19.45
C THR A 86 5.91 23.99 19.07
N ILE A 87 6.74 24.13 18.04
CA ILE A 87 7.70 23.11 17.58
C ILE A 87 9.07 23.75 17.54
N ALA A 88 10.06 23.08 18.12
CA ALA A 88 11.45 23.51 18.01
C ALA A 88 12.29 22.36 17.44
N VAL A 89 13.16 22.72 16.46
CA VAL A 89 14.08 21.79 15.77
C VAL A 89 15.49 22.25 16.01
N ASP A 90 16.37 21.33 16.38
CA ASP A 90 17.82 21.57 16.35
C ASP A 90 18.41 21.10 15.02
N ALA A 91 18.71 22.04 14.13
CA ALA A 91 19.27 21.75 12.82
C ALA A 91 20.80 21.54 12.83
N GLY A 92 21.46 21.77 13.96
CA GLY A 92 22.92 21.70 14.09
C GLY A 92 23.48 20.29 14.16
N ALA A 93 22.73 19.34 14.75
CA ALA A 93 23.20 17.98 14.97
C ALA A 93 22.15 16.94 14.60
N ALA A 94 22.53 15.95 13.78
CA ALA A 94 21.69 14.79 13.51
C ALA A 94 21.64 13.88 14.75
N VAL A 95 20.45 13.33 15.03
CA VAL A 95 20.23 12.35 16.10
C VAL A 95 20.28 10.90 15.58
N GLY A 96 20.24 10.72 14.26
CA GLY A 96 20.31 9.42 13.60
C GLY A 96 20.14 9.53 12.09
N ALA A 97 20.09 8.41 11.42
CA ALA A 97 19.67 8.33 10.03
C ALA A 97 18.14 8.36 9.96
N TRP A 98 17.58 9.02 8.95
CA TRP A 98 16.16 8.94 8.65
C TRP A 98 15.84 7.62 7.93
N ASN A 99 15.03 6.78 8.54
CA ASN A 99 14.67 5.48 7.98
C ASN A 99 13.51 5.62 6.97
N ARG A 100 13.75 5.19 5.73
CA ARG A 100 12.78 5.26 4.61
C ARG A 100 12.00 3.96 4.40
N PHE A 101 11.67 3.23 5.46
CA PHE A 101 10.92 1.98 5.41
C PHE A 101 9.58 2.09 4.65
N TYR A 102 8.99 3.27 4.61
CA TYR A 102 7.73 3.58 3.93
C TYR A 102 7.85 3.70 2.40
N GLU A 103 9.08 3.85 1.88
CA GLU A 103 9.36 3.83 0.45
C GLU A 103 9.62 2.41 -0.08
N LYS A 104 9.70 1.41 0.80
CA LYS A 104 10.05 0.05 0.39
C LYS A 104 8.97 -0.58 -0.47
N ALA A 105 7.71 -0.52 -0.11
CA ALA A 105 6.67 -1.25 -0.82
C ALA A 105 5.39 -0.43 -1.01
N VAL A 106 4.71 -0.70 -2.11
CA VAL A 106 3.32 -0.31 -2.36
C VAL A 106 2.59 -1.51 -2.97
N ALA A 107 1.36 -1.73 -2.54
CA ALA A 107 0.51 -2.75 -3.15
C ALA A 107 -0.14 -2.22 -4.42
N VAL A 108 -0.46 -3.16 -5.33
CA VAL A 108 -1.12 -2.79 -6.58
C VAL A 108 -2.48 -3.49 -6.58
N ASP A 109 -3.22 -3.99 -6.79
CA ASP A 109 -4.44 -4.78 -6.86
C ASP A 109 -4.08 -6.22 -7.24
N HIS A 110 -4.54 -6.71 -8.35
CA HIS A 110 -4.19 -8.01 -8.89
C HIS A 110 -3.16 -7.90 -10.03
N ALA A 111 -2.44 -8.98 -10.28
CA ALA A 111 -1.38 -9.06 -11.29
C ALA A 111 -1.81 -8.54 -12.68
N HIS A 112 -3.01 -8.92 -13.14
CA HIS A 112 -3.52 -8.56 -14.46
C HIS A 112 -3.76 -7.04 -14.63
N THR A 113 -3.92 -6.26 -13.55
CA THR A 113 -4.09 -4.80 -13.64
C THR A 113 -2.83 -4.11 -14.18
N LEU A 114 -1.69 -4.78 -14.14
CA LEU A 114 -0.43 -4.27 -14.65
C LEU A 114 -0.25 -4.47 -16.14
N ILE A 115 -0.94 -5.40 -16.74
CA ILE A 115 -0.74 -5.73 -18.16
C ILE A 115 -1.88 -5.24 -19.06
N CYS A 116 -3.06 -5.60 -18.76
CA CYS A 116 -4.26 -5.10 -19.42
C CYS A 116 -5.48 -5.60 -18.68
N THR A 117 -6.49 -4.79 -18.64
CA THR A 117 -7.78 -5.21 -18.12
C THR A 117 -8.84 -5.02 -19.18
N ASN A 118 -9.84 -5.90 -19.18
CA ASN A 118 -11.09 -5.68 -19.91
C ASN A 118 -11.79 -4.39 -19.49
N TYR A 119 -11.26 -3.72 -18.46
CA TYR A 119 -11.73 -2.45 -17.93
C TYR A 119 -10.98 -1.25 -18.52
N GLY A 120 -10.09 -1.47 -19.48
CA GLY A 120 -9.42 -0.43 -20.25
C GLY A 120 -8.39 0.37 -19.46
N ARG A 121 -7.74 -0.25 -18.47
CA ARG A 121 -6.69 0.41 -17.70
C ARG A 121 -5.51 -0.50 -17.41
N ASN A 122 -4.34 0.10 -17.45
CA ASN A 122 -3.07 -0.47 -17.05
C ASN A 122 -2.50 0.35 -15.88
N ALA A 123 -2.21 -0.27 -14.75
CA ALA A 123 -1.68 0.39 -13.55
C ALA A 123 -0.16 0.66 -13.64
N ALA A 124 0.52 0.28 -14.73
CA ALA A 124 1.96 0.45 -14.87
C ALA A 124 2.41 1.92 -14.78
N ASN A 125 1.63 2.86 -15.33
CA ASN A 125 1.95 4.28 -15.23
C ASN A 125 1.77 4.81 -13.80
N ALA A 126 0.79 4.31 -13.04
CA ALA A 126 0.65 4.62 -11.62
C ALA A 126 1.88 4.16 -10.82
N LEU A 127 2.44 2.97 -11.13
CA LEU A 127 3.68 2.51 -10.51
C LEU A 127 4.88 3.40 -10.86
N ARG A 128 5.05 3.77 -12.14
CA ARG A 128 6.11 4.70 -12.56
C ARG A 128 6.02 6.02 -11.82
N LYS A 129 4.81 6.59 -11.71
CA LYS A 129 4.57 7.82 -10.96
C LYS A 129 4.86 7.64 -9.46
N ALA A 130 4.46 6.52 -8.88
CA ALA A 130 4.71 6.22 -7.48
C ALA A 130 6.21 6.07 -7.19
N HIS A 131 6.96 5.41 -8.06
CA HIS A 131 8.41 5.32 -7.96
C HIS A 131 9.08 6.71 -8.10
N ALA A 132 8.77 7.44 -9.17
CA ALA A 132 9.42 8.71 -9.50
C ALA A 132 9.14 9.84 -8.50
N GLN A 133 7.94 9.89 -7.90
CA GLN A 133 7.52 11.00 -7.05
C GLN A 133 7.46 10.69 -5.56
N ALA A 134 7.31 9.41 -5.19
CA ALA A 134 7.20 8.97 -3.80
C ALA A 134 8.26 7.94 -3.39
N GLY A 135 9.18 7.56 -4.31
CA GLY A 135 10.35 6.73 -4.00
C GLY A 135 10.05 5.26 -3.76
N PHE A 136 8.85 4.77 -4.07
CA PHE A 136 8.51 3.36 -3.87
C PHE A 136 9.42 2.43 -4.66
N GLN A 137 9.90 1.36 -4.01
CA GLN A 137 10.93 0.45 -4.54
C GLN A 137 10.37 -0.91 -4.95
N TYR A 138 9.31 -1.40 -4.31
CA TYR A 138 8.72 -2.71 -4.53
C TYR A 138 7.23 -2.60 -4.82
N ALA A 139 6.76 -3.43 -5.76
CA ALA A 139 5.35 -3.61 -6.07
C ALA A 139 4.89 -5.00 -5.61
N ARG A 140 3.83 -5.07 -4.79
CA ARG A 140 3.16 -6.28 -4.34
C ARG A 140 1.76 -6.36 -4.94
N PHE A 141 1.32 -7.53 -5.37
CA PHE A 141 -0.01 -7.74 -5.96
C PHE A 141 -0.47 -9.19 -5.80
N HIS A 142 -1.78 -9.39 -5.84
CA HIS A 142 -2.41 -10.70 -5.72
C HIS A 142 -2.39 -11.47 -7.03
N GLY A 143 -2.41 -12.79 -6.93
CA GLY A 143 -2.89 -13.70 -7.97
C GLY A 143 -1.99 -13.89 -9.18
N ILE A 144 -0.67 -13.96 -9.00
CA ILE A 144 0.25 -14.22 -10.13
C ILE A 144 0.04 -15.60 -10.77
N PHE A 145 -0.57 -16.55 -10.06
CA PHE A 145 -0.91 -17.87 -10.58
C PHE A 145 -2.41 -18.05 -10.86
N ASN A 146 -3.20 -16.98 -10.87
CA ASN A 146 -4.61 -17.01 -11.21
C ASN A 146 -4.82 -17.39 -12.68
N GLU A 147 -6.04 -17.86 -13.00
CA GLU A 147 -6.42 -18.30 -14.33
C GLU A 147 -6.37 -17.19 -15.41
N ASP A 148 -6.50 -15.94 -15.02
CA ASP A 148 -6.37 -14.78 -15.90
C ASP A 148 -4.92 -14.51 -16.32
N ILE A 149 -3.95 -14.91 -15.49
CA ILE A 149 -2.53 -14.95 -15.86
C ILE A 149 -2.24 -16.25 -16.59
N GLY A 150 -2.83 -17.37 -16.16
CA GLY A 150 -2.87 -18.63 -16.91
C GLY A 150 -1.52 -19.35 -17.00
N VAL A 151 -0.68 -19.21 -15.98
CA VAL A 151 0.67 -19.79 -15.92
C VAL A 151 0.65 -21.31 -16.00
N TYR A 152 -0.37 -21.96 -15.42
CA TYR A 152 -0.39 -23.40 -15.25
C TYR A 152 -1.66 -24.03 -15.81
N ARG A 153 -1.49 -25.06 -16.61
CA ARG A 153 -2.56 -25.95 -17.05
C ARG A 153 -2.02 -27.36 -17.22
N GLU A 154 -2.90 -28.33 -17.36
CA GLU A 154 -2.53 -29.73 -17.62
C GLU A 154 -3.07 -30.21 -18.94
N ASP A 155 -2.35 -31.12 -19.60
CA ASP A 155 -2.89 -31.83 -20.74
C ASP A 155 -3.88 -32.95 -20.31
N ALA A 156 -4.45 -33.66 -21.27
CA ALA A 156 -5.41 -34.73 -21.01
C ALA A 156 -4.84 -35.92 -20.18
N SER A 157 -3.51 -36.00 -20.07
CA SER A 157 -2.79 -37.03 -19.28
C SER A 157 -2.34 -36.49 -17.90
N GLY A 158 -2.69 -35.24 -17.55
CA GLY A 158 -2.28 -34.59 -16.31
C GLY A 158 -0.83 -34.10 -16.30
N VAL A 159 -0.22 -33.95 -17.49
CA VAL A 159 1.14 -33.42 -17.61
C VAL A 159 1.10 -31.89 -17.57
N PRO A 160 1.90 -31.26 -16.70
CA PRO A 160 1.97 -29.80 -16.58
C PRO A 160 2.39 -29.13 -17.89
N ILE A 161 1.72 -28.02 -18.20
CA ILE A 161 2.06 -27.09 -19.29
C ILE A 161 2.15 -25.70 -18.68
N TYR A 162 3.29 -25.04 -18.83
CA TYR A 162 3.54 -23.69 -18.34
C TYR A 162 3.44 -22.68 -19.48
N ASP A 163 2.74 -21.57 -19.23
CA ASP A 163 2.71 -20.39 -20.12
C ASP A 163 3.10 -19.15 -19.32
N TRP A 164 4.32 -18.67 -19.53
CA TRP A 164 4.89 -17.55 -18.80
C TRP A 164 4.58 -16.18 -19.42
N SER A 165 3.93 -16.14 -20.57
CA SER A 165 3.81 -14.93 -21.39
C SER A 165 3.17 -13.75 -20.65
N ARG A 166 2.10 -13.98 -19.87
CA ARG A 166 1.44 -12.94 -19.10
C ARG A 166 2.16 -12.63 -17.78
N LEU A 167 2.73 -13.64 -17.14
CA LEU A 167 3.60 -13.45 -15.96
C LEU A 167 4.79 -12.55 -16.32
N ASP A 168 5.43 -12.81 -17.44
CA ASP A 168 6.51 -11.97 -17.96
C ASP A 168 6.07 -10.53 -18.16
N ALA A 169 4.93 -10.32 -18.80
CA ALA A 169 4.40 -8.99 -19.04
C ALA A 169 4.12 -8.24 -17.72
N VAL A 170 3.65 -8.94 -16.67
CA VAL A 170 3.42 -8.36 -15.32
C VAL A 170 4.75 -7.90 -14.71
N TYR A 171 5.73 -8.77 -14.63
CA TYR A 171 7.01 -8.42 -14.01
C TYR A 171 7.82 -7.44 -14.85
N ASP A 172 7.73 -7.50 -16.19
CA ASP A 172 8.31 -6.50 -17.08
C ASP A 172 7.75 -5.10 -16.81
N ALA A 173 6.43 -4.99 -16.53
CA ALA A 173 5.81 -3.71 -16.18
C ALA A 173 6.35 -3.17 -14.84
N VAL A 174 6.56 -4.02 -13.84
CA VAL A 174 7.17 -3.63 -12.55
C VAL A 174 8.61 -3.15 -12.75
N VAL A 175 9.43 -3.94 -13.46
CA VAL A 175 10.84 -3.61 -13.71
C VAL A 175 10.96 -2.34 -14.56
N ALA A 176 10.11 -2.18 -15.58
CA ALA A 176 10.06 -0.97 -16.42
C ALA A 176 9.58 0.27 -15.64
N ALA A 177 8.90 0.11 -14.51
CA ALA A 177 8.58 1.20 -13.60
C ALA A 177 9.75 1.62 -12.69
N GLY A 178 10.91 0.96 -12.78
CA GLY A 178 12.06 1.19 -11.91
C GLY A 178 11.95 0.47 -10.56
N MET A 179 10.97 -0.42 -10.41
CA MET A 179 10.67 -1.13 -9.17
C MET A 179 11.06 -2.61 -9.24
N ARG A 180 10.96 -3.29 -8.12
CA ARG A 180 11.19 -4.73 -7.98
C ARG A 180 9.92 -5.45 -7.51
N PRO A 181 9.72 -6.70 -7.91
CA PRO A 181 8.64 -7.51 -7.36
C PRO A 181 8.83 -7.82 -5.87
N PHE A 182 7.79 -7.56 -5.08
CA PHE A 182 7.54 -8.23 -3.81
C PHE A 182 6.54 -9.34 -4.15
N VAL A 183 7.09 -10.52 -4.48
CA VAL A 183 6.29 -11.62 -5.02
C VAL A 183 5.39 -12.18 -3.95
N GLU A 184 4.08 -12.08 -4.13
CA GLU A 184 3.09 -12.84 -3.39
C GLU A 184 2.80 -14.12 -4.18
N VAL A 185 3.18 -15.26 -3.61
CA VAL A 185 2.97 -16.57 -4.22
C VAL A 185 1.52 -16.98 -4.01
N SER A 186 0.63 -16.54 -4.91
CA SER A 186 -0.82 -16.73 -4.87
C SER A 186 -1.42 -16.68 -6.29
N PHE A 187 -2.63 -17.14 -6.52
CA PHE A 187 -3.34 -18.14 -5.75
C PHE A 187 -3.19 -19.49 -6.44
N THR A 188 -3.97 -20.53 -6.05
CA THR A 188 -3.81 -21.85 -6.64
C THR A 188 -4.43 -21.92 -8.03
N PRO A 189 -3.73 -22.37 -9.09
CA PRO A 189 -4.34 -22.68 -10.39
C PRO A 189 -5.46 -23.70 -10.26
N ASN A 190 -6.52 -23.58 -11.06
CA ASN A 190 -7.67 -24.48 -11.00
C ASN A 190 -7.30 -25.96 -11.11
N ALA A 191 -6.32 -26.29 -11.94
CA ALA A 191 -5.87 -27.67 -12.14
C ALA A 191 -5.18 -28.26 -10.89
N LEU A 192 -4.71 -27.43 -9.96
CA LEU A 192 -4.06 -27.86 -8.71
C LEU A 192 -4.96 -27.68 -7.47
N ALA A 193 -6.14 -27.08 -7.64
CA ALA A 193 -7.03 -26.85 -6.51
C ALA A 193 -7.66 -28.15 -6.01
N SER A 194 -7.71 -28.32 -4.70
CA SER A 194 -8.41 -29.44 -4.05
C SER A 194 -9.90 -29.45 -4.33
N ASP A 195 -10.49 -28.27 -4.47
CA ASP A 195 -11.89 -28.08 -4.85
C ASP A 195 -12.01 -26.90 -5.82
N PRO A 196 -11.94 -27.13 -7.15
CA PRO A 196 -12.09 -26.09 -8.16
C PRO A 196 -13.44 -25.38 -8.13
N SER A 197 -14.43 -25.88 -7.40
CA SER A 197 -15.73 -25.22 -7.23
C SER A 197 -15.71 -24.12 -6.19
N GLN A 198 -14.73 -24.12 -5.28
CA GLN A 198 -14.52 -23.08 -4.27
C GLN A 198 -13.70 -21.90 -4.81
N VAL A 199 -14.11 -21.44 -5.94
CA VAL A 199 -13.49 -20.25 -6.53
C VAL A 199 -14.06 -19.03 -5.84
N GLN A 200 -13.20 -18.16 -5.33
CA GLN A 200 -13.65 -16.86 -4.82
C GLN A 200 -14.19 -16.05 -6.00
N LYS A 201 -15.49 -15.95 -6.08
CA LYS A 201 -16.14 -15.02 -7.01
C LYS A 201 -16.08 -13.65 -6.38
N LEU A 202 -15.09 -12.89 -6.77
CA LEU A 202 -15.07 -11.47 -6.48
C LEU A 202 -16.23 -10.82 -7.23
N LEU A 203 -17.07 -10.05 -6.53
CA LEU A 203 -18.37 -9.55 -7.02
C LEU A 203 -18.32 -8.69 -8.30
N TRP A 204 -17.15 -8.18 -8.66
CA TRP A 204 -16.87 -7.33 -9.80
C TRP A 204 -16.09 -8.03 -10.91
N TYR A 205 -15.69 -9.26 -10.68
CA TYR A 205 -14.93 -10.08 -11.59
C TYR A 205 -15.85 -11.09 -12.28
N ASN A 206 -16.66 -10.64 -13.18
CA ASN A 206 -17.58 -11.51 -13.91
C ASN A 206 -16.91 -12.54 -14.84
N GLN A 207 -15.60 -12.40 -15.08
CA GLN A 207 -14.89 -13.19 -16.07
C GLN A 207 -13.69 -13.96 -15.51
N ILE A 208 -13.22 -13.61 -14.31
CA ILE A 208 -12.05 -14.20 -13.69
C ILE A 208 -12.41 -14.63 -12.29
N SER A 209 -12.27 -15.90 -12.06
CA SER A 209 -12.53 -16.49 -10.76
C SER A 209 -11.20 -16.92 -10.16
N PRO A 210 -10.54 -16.11 -9.33
CA PRO A 210 -9.31 -16.53 -8.69
C PRO A 210 -9.60 -17.77 -7.84
N ASN A 211 -8.82 -18.81 -8.05
CA ASN A 211 -8.88 -19.98 -7.19
C ASN A 211 -8.02 -19.72 -5.97
N ILE A 212 -8.65 -19.58 -4.83
CA ILE A 212 -7.96 -19.38 -3.55
C ILE A 212 -7.85 -20.66 -2.73
N SER A 213 -8.42 -21.77 -3.23
CA SER A 213 -8.27 -23.05 -2.55
C SER A 213 -6.83 -23.53 -2.71
N PRO A 214 -6.17 -23.90 -1.63
CA PRO A 214 -4.82 -24.42 -1.70
C PRO A 214 -4.80 -25.84 -2.26
N PRO A 215 -3.69 -26.30 -2.78
CA PRO A 215 -3.48 -27.71 -3.06
C PRO A 215 -3.53 -28.46 -1.74
N THR A 216 -4.56 -29.27 -1.53
CA THR A 216 -4.71 -30.07 -0.30
C THR A 216 -4.82 -31.55 -0.60
N GLY A 217 -4.22 -32.35 0.22
CA GLY A 217 -4.65 -33.71 0.53
C GLY A 217 -4.20 -34.83 -0.35
N ALA A 218 -3.90 -34.70 -1.62
CA ALA A 218 -3.23 -35.73 -2.39
C ALA A 218 -1.72 -35.45 -2.43
N ALA A 219 -0.90 -36.49 -2.18
CA ALA A 219 0.56 -36.32 -2.23
C ALA A 219 1.06 -35.77 -3.59
N ASP A 220 0.30 -36.04 -4.66
CA ASP A 220 0.61 -35.58 -6.01
C ASP A 220 0.37 -34.09 -6.21
N ASP A 221 -0.60 -33.48 -5.51
CA ASP A 221 -0.91 -32.03 -5.66
C ASP A 221 0.23 -31.17 -5.10
N TRP A 222 0.79 -31.52 -3.95
CA TRP A 222 1.97 -30.85 -3.40
C TRP A 222 3.20 -31.03 -4.29
N GLY A 223 3.36 -32.20 -4.92
CA GLY A 223 4.45 -32.46 -5.88
C GLY A 223 4.34 -31.57 -7.11
N LYS A 224 3.15 -31.42 -7.68
CA LYS A 224 2.90 -30.53 -8.82
C LYS A 224 3.03 -29.06 -8.44
N TRP A 225 2.53 -28.67 -7.26
CA TRP A 225 2.71 -27.33 -6.73
C TRP A 225 4.20 -26.98 -6.53
N GLY A 226 4.96 -27.90 -5.90
CA GLY A 226 6.41 -27.73 -5.74
C GLY A 226 7.15 -27.64 -7.07
N ALA A 227 6.76 -28.45 -8.07
CA ALA A 227 7.32 -28.39 -9.41
C ALA A 227 7.01 -27.05 -10.11
N LEU A 228 5.77 -26.52 -9.95
CA LEU A 228 5.44 -25.18 -10.44
C LEU A 228 6.32 -24.11 -9.80
N MET A 229 6.54 -24.16 -8.47
CA MET A 229 7.42 -23.21 -7.76
C MET A 229 8.85 -23.28 -8.28
N THR A 230 9.37 -24.49 -8.49
CA THR A 230 10.74 -24.69 -9.04
C THR A 230 10.84 -24.13 -10.45
N ALA A 231 9.87 -24.44 -11.33
CA ALA A 231 9.84 -23.96 -12.70
C ALA A 231 9.69 -22.44 -12.77
N PHE A 232 8.88 -21.85 -11.88
CA PHE A 232 8.69 -20.41 -11.76
C PHE A 232 10.02 -19.71 -11.41
N VAL A 233 10.74 -20.18 -10.41
CA VAL A 233 12.03 -19.61 -10.02
C VAL A 233 13.03 -19.69 -11.18
N GLN A 234 13.17 -20.85 -11.80
CA GLN A 234 14.09 -21.05 -12.93
C GLN A 234 13.76 -20.10 -14.09
N HIS A 235 12.46 -19.91 -14.37
CA HIS A 235 12.01 -19.01 -15.44
C HIS A 235 12.35 -17.54 -15.14
N ILE A 236 12.03 -17.04 -13.95
CA ILE A 236 12.30 -15.62 -13.60
C ILE A 236 13.81 -15.35 -13.49
N GLU A 237 14.61 -16.31 -13.04
CA GLU A 237 16.05 -16.18 -13.00
C GLU A 237 16.69 -16.19 -14.40
N GLU A 238 16.19 -17.02 -15.31
CA GLU A 238 16.60 -16.99 -16.71
C GLU A 238 16.30 -15.62 -17.35
N ARG A 239 15.15 -15.02 -17.02
CA ARG A 239 14.70 -13.76 -17.63
C ARG A 239 15.34 -12.53 -16.99
N TYR A 240 15.41 -12.45 -15.67
CA TYR A 240 15.83 -11.24 -14.94
C TYR A 240 17.24 -11.35 -14.34
N GLY A 241 17.82 -12.54 -14.36
CA GLY A 241 19.13 -12.82 -13.79
C GLY A 241 19.04 -13.32 -12.34
N ALA A 242 19.67 -14.46 -12.07
CA ALA A 242 19.63 -15.11 -10.75
C ALA A 242 20.18 -14.21 -9.63
N ASP A 243 21.22 -13.43 -9.90
CA ASP A 243 21.80 -12.53 -8.89
C ASP A 243 20.82 -11.39 -8.53
N GLU A 244 20.10 -10.82 -9.50
CA GLU A 244 19.07 -9.81 -9.24
C GLU A 244 17.89 -10.38 -8.45
N VAL A 245 17.36 -11.53 -8.86
CA VAL A 245 16.23 -12.19 -8.18
C VAL A 245 16.61 -12.53 -6.75
N ARG A 246 17.77 -13.13 -6.53
CA ARG A 246 18.24 -13.55 -5.20
C ARG A 246 18.55 -12.36 -4.28
N ALA A 247 19.18 -11.32 -4.81
CA ALA A 247 19.61 -10.18 -4.00
C ALA A 247 18.47 -9.22 -3.68
N SER A 248 17.47 -9.10 -4.57
CA SER A 248 16.54 -7.99 -4.54
C SER A 248 15.08 -8.37 -4.35
N TRP A 249 14.64 -9.56 -4.81
CA TRP A 249 13.23 -9.92 -4.75
C TRP A 249 12.87 -10.56 -3.40
N TYR A 250 11.60 -10.34 -2.97
CA TYR A 250 10.98 -11.03 -1.84
C TYR A 250 9.99 -12.06 -2.36
N PHE A 251 9.88 -13.20 -1.64
CA PHE A 251 8.91 -14.26 -1.95
C PHE A 251 8.05 -14.53 -0.73
N GLU A 252 6.87 -13.98 -0.71
CA GLU A 252 5.87 -14.15 0.33
C GLU A 252 4.91 -15.27 -0.03
N VAL A 253 4.65 -16.15 0.92
CA VAL A 253 3.72 -17.26 0.69
C VAL A 253 2.32 -16.82 1.05
N TRP A 254 1.46 -16.63 0.02
CA TRP A 254 0.04 -16.35 0.12
C TRP A 254 -0.33 -14.93 0.59
N ASN A 255 -1.67 -14.69 0.69
CA ASN A 255 -2.29 -13.49 1.22
C ASN A 255 -3.40 -13.86 2.19
N GLU A 256 -3.39 -13.29 3.39
CA GLU A 256 -4.40 -13.44 4.43
C GLU A 256 -4.91 -14.89 4.61
N PRO A 257 -4.00 -15.84 4.84
CA PRO A 257 -4.32 -17.27 4.82
C PRO A 257 -5.31 -17.69 5.90
N SER A 258 -5.52 -16.90 6.91
CA SER A 258 -6.46 -17.15 8.01
C SER A 258 -7.90 -17.35 7.58
N TRP A 259 -8.31 -16.78 6.47
CA TRP A 259 -9.64 -17.01 5.89
C TRP A 259 -9.86 -18.44 5.43
N MET A 260 -8.79 -19.23 5.23
CA MET A 260 -8.82 -20.58 4.67
C MET A 260 -8.06 -21.60 5.51
N TYR A 261 -7.09 -21.13 6.30
CA TYR A 261 -6.20 -21.95 7.08
C TYR A 261 -6.17 -21.47 8.51
N GLY A 262 -6.92 -22.11 9.39
CA GLY A 262 -6.84 -21.82 10.80
C GLY A 262 -5.43 -22.00 11.36
N PRO A 263 -5.01 -21.20 12.34
CA PRO A 263 -3.70 -21.37 12.96
C PRO A 263 -3.57 -22.70 13.74
N GLY A 264 -4.70 -23.35 14.01
CA GLY A 264 -4.74 -24.55 14.83
C GLY A 264 -4.68 -25.88 14.09
N ASP A 265 -4.87 -25.91 12.77
CA ASP A 265 -4.93 -27.15 11.97
C ASP A 265 -3.64 -27.48 11.22
N GLY A 266 -2.63 -26.60 11.31
CA GLY A 266 -1.37 -26.76 10.58
C GLY A 266 -1.47 -26.49 9.08
N GLY A 267 -2.66 -26.12 8.57
CA GLY A 267 -2.90 -25.97 7.13
C GLY A 267 -1.99 -24.95 6.46
N TYR A 268 -1.88 -23.74 7.01
CA TYR A 268 -0.95 -22.74 6.46
C TYR A 268 0.52 -23.17 6.58
N TRP A 269 0.89 -23.86 7.66
CA TRP A 269 2.25 -24.38 7.80
C TRP A 269 2.61 -25.38 6.69
N GLU A 270 1.69 -26.26 6.32
CA GLU A 270 1.90 -27.19 5.22
C GLU A 270 2.01 -26.46 3.87
N LEU A 271 1.16 -25.46 3.62
CA LEU A 271 1.29 -24.59 2.44
C LEU A 271 2.66 -23.91 2.40
N TYR A 272 3.05 -23.24 3.49
CA TYR A 272 4.33 -22.52 3.58
C TYR A 272 5.51 -23.47 3.30
N LYS A 273 5.55 -24.58 4.02
CA LYS A 273 6.65 -25.55 3.92
C LYS A 273 6.81 -26.11 2.50
N ASN A 274 5.70 -26.51 1.86
CA ASN A 274 5.74 -27.08 0.51
C ASN A 274 6.07 -26.03 -0.55
N THR A 275 5.52 -24.82 -0.42
CA THR A 275 5.85 -23.69 -1.30
C THR A 275 7.34 -23.34 -1.21
N VAL A 276 7.85 -23.13 0.00
CA VAL A 276 9.27 -22.78 0.22
C VAL A 276 10.19 -23.91 -0.24
N THR A 277 9.83 -25.17 -0.03
CA THR A 277 10.59 -26.30 -0.55
C THR A 277 10.73 -26.24 -2.07
N GLY A 278 9.62 -25.99 -2.78
CA GLY A 278 9.64 -25.87 -4.24
C GLY A 278 10.43 -24.66 -4.74
N LEU A 279 10.27 -23.49 -4.10
CA LEU A 279 11.05 -22.28 -4.42
C LEU A 279 12.56 -22.52 -4.24
N LEU A 280 12.97 -23.11 -3.11
CA LEU A 280 14.39 -23.36 -2.80
C LEU A 280 15.01 -24.51 -3.59
N GLN A 281 14.19 -25.39 -4.21
CA GLN A 281 14.67 -26.32 -5.24
C GLN A 281 15.06 -25.57 -6.52
N GLY A 282 14.40 -24.47 -6.83
CA GLY A 282 14.80 -23.57 -7.91
C GLY A 282 16.08 -22.84 -7.56
N ASP A 283 16.09 -22.08 -6.46
CA ASP A 283 17.29 -21.41 -5.92
C ASP A 283 17.26 -21.36 -4.38
N PRO A 284 18.22 -21.99 -3.69
CA PRO A 284 18.33 -21.95 -2.22
C PRO A 284 18.66 -20.56 -1.65
N GLY A 285 19.09 -19.62 -2.49
CA GLY A 285 19.44 -18.26 -2.09
C GLY A 285 18.27 -17.32 -1.95
N LEU A 286 17.06 -17.66 -2.42
CA LEU A 286 15.88 -16.80 -2.38
C LEU A 286 15.52 -16.34 -0.97
N ARG A 287 14.97 -15.12 -0.87
CA ARG A 287 14.45 -14.54 0.37
C ARG A 287 12.96 -14.88 0.51
N VAL A 288 12.61 -15.72 1.48
CA VAL A 288 11.25 -16.28 1.64
C VAL A 288 10.63 -15.92 2.98
N GLY A 289 9.31 -15.69 3.00
CA GLY A 289 8.57 -15.32 4.21
C GLY A 289 7.04 -15.39 4.08
N GLY A 290 6.35 -14.79 5.03
CA GLY A 290 4.89 -14.75 5.20
C GLY A 290 4.54 -14.40 6.66
N PRO A 291 3.28 -14.52 7.12
CA PRO A 291 2.12 -15.12 6.45
C PRO A 291 1.21 -14.11 5.73
N ALA A 292 1.54 -12.81 5.70
CA ALA A 292 0.61 -11.76 5.26
C ALA A 292 -0.73 -11.84 6.03
N GLY A 293 -0.65 -11.97 7.35
CA GLY A 293 -1.83 -12.22 8.17
C GLY A 293 -2.68 -10.98 8.37
N SER A 294 -4.02 -11.10 8.34
CA SER A 294 -4.93 -10.05 8.76
C SER A 294 -4.82 -9.76 10.26
N ALA A 295 -5.23 -8.55 10.69
CA ALA A 295 -4.94 -8.04 12.04
C ALA A 295 -5.27 -8.99 13.19
N GLY A 296 -6.46 -9.60 13.19
CA GLY A 296 -6.93 -10.43 14.31
C GLY A 296 -6.13 -11.72 14.52
N GLU A 297 -5.56 -12.27 13.45
CA GLU A 297 -4.93 -13.59 13.46
C GLU A 297 -3.40 -13.53 13.31
N THR A 298 -2.88 -12.38 12.89
CA THR A 298 -1.44 -12.14 12.75
C THR A 298 -0.61 -12.66 13.93
N PRO A 299 -0.96 -12.37 15.21
CA PRO A 299 -0.13 -12.81 16.34
C PRO A 299 0.04 -14.33 16.41
N SER A 300 -1.03 -15.08 16.22
CA SER A 300 -0.99 -16.56 16.28
C SER A 300 -0.29 -17.15 15.07
N MET A 301 -0.50 -16.60 13.87
CA MET A 301 0.09 -17.08 12.63
C MET A 301 1.61 -16.82 12.59
N ILE A 302 2.08 -15.65 13.00
CA ILE A 302 3.51 -15.36 13.08
C ILE A 302 4.20 -16.29 14.08
N ARG A 303 3.60 -16.51 15.25
CA ARG A 303 4.15 -17.43 16.25
C ARG A 303 4.23 -18.87 15.72
N MET A 304 3.18 -19.34 15.06
CA MET A 304 3.15 -20.66 14.42
C MET A 304 4.23 -20.77 13.36
N LEU A 305 4.33 -19.80 12.46
CA LEU A 305 5.30 -19.78 11.36
C LEU A 305 6.75 -19.81 11.87
N ILE A 306 7.10 -18.94 12.81
CA ILE A 306 8.43 -18.92 13.43
C ILE A 306 8.73 -20.26 14.13
N THR A 307 7.78 -20.77 14.91
CA THR A 307 7.96 -22.03 15.64
C THR A 307 8.15 -23.22 14.68
N GLY A 308 7.33 -23.29 13.63
CA GLY A 308 7.44 -24.29 12.57
C GLY A 308 8.77 -24.25 11.86
N ALA A 309 9.18 -23.06 11.42
CA ALA A 309 10.48 -22.84 10.75
C ALA A 309 11.66 -23.27 11.61
N LEU A 310 11.74 -22.81 12.87
CA LEU A 310 12.82 -23.17 13.79
C LEU A 310 12.83 -24.66 14.12
N ASN A 311 11.66 -25.31 14.24
CA ASN A 311 11.57 -26.74 14.55
C ASN A 311 11.95 -27.64 13.38
N SER A 312 11.63 -27.24 12.15
CA SER A 312 11.90 -28.06 10.95
C SER A 312 13.24 -27.73 10.29
N GLY A 313 13.77 -26.53 10.50
CA GLY A 313 14.88 -25.97 9.73
C GLY A 313 14.46 -25.43 8.36
N THR A 314 13.15 -25.25 8.13
CA THR A 314 12.65 -24.57 6.92
C THR A 314 13.04 -23.10 6.94
N LYS A 315 13.54 -22.60 5.82
CA LYS A 315 13.96 -21.19 5.69
C LYS A 315 12.81 -20.23 5.94
N LEU A 316 13.09 -19.17 6.71
CA LEU A 316 12.19 -18.04 6.98
C LEU A 316 13.08 -16.81 7.16
N ASP A 317 13.04 -15.87 6.22
CA ASP A 317 13.88 -14.67 6.23
C ASP A 317 13.14 -13.44 6.73
N PHE A 318 11.82 -13.40 6.58
CA PHE A 318 10.97 -12.28 7.04
C PHE A 318 9.59 -12.77 7.46
N VAL A 319 8.93 -11.97 8.29
CA VAL A 319 7.51 -12.12 8.62
C VAL A 319 6.73 -10.91 8.17
N THR A 320 5.49 -11.16 7.69
CA THR A 320 4.61 -10.13 7.17
C THR A 320 3.25 -10.12 7.88
N TYR A 321 2.62 -8.94 7.92
CA TYR A 321 1.31 -8.74 8.50
C TYR A 321 0.61 -7.53 7.87
N HIS A 322 -0.73 -7.45 8.06
CA HIS A 322 -1.56 -6.32 7.67
C HIS A 322 -2.08 -5.60 8.90
N ARG A 323 -2.22 -4.28 8.81
CA ARG A 323 -2.87 -3.47 9.84
C ARG A 323 -3.43 -2.20 9.26
N TYR A 324 -4.74 -2.04 9.38
CA TYR A 324 -5.48 -0.83 9.01
C TYR A 324 -5.86 -0.01 10.25
N GLY A 325 -6.22 1.25 10.03
CA GLY A 325 -6.51 2.18 11.12
C GLY A 325 -7.84 1.94 11.83
N ASP A 326 -8.66 1.02 11.34
CA ASP A 326 -9.97 0.66 11.93
C ASP A 326 -10.14 -0.85 12.17
N ASP A 327 -9.06 -1.60 12.13
CA ASP A 327 -9.10 -3.03 12.43
C ASP A 327 -9.68 -3.31 13.82
N ASN A 328 -10.45 -4.40 13.93
CA ASN A 328 -11.12 -4.81 15.16
C ASN A 328 -12.14 -3.80 15.71
N GLY A 329 -12.77 -3.00 14.83
CA GLY A 329 -13.80 -2.04 15.19
C GLY A 329 -13.27 -0.76 15.86
N LEU A 330 -12.02 -0.45 15.63
CA LEU A 330 -11.40 0.81 16.03
C LEU A 330 -11.95 1.99 15.21
N PRO A 331 -11.81 3.22 15.71
CA PRO A 331 -12.07 4.40 14.88
C PRO A 331 -11.20 4.41 13.62
N VAL A 332 -11.76 4.85 12.51
CA VAL A 332 -11.02 5.03 11.25
C VAL A 332 -9.79 5.92 11.48
N ALA A 333 -8.67 5.57 10.85
CA ALA A 333 -7.41 6.29 10.93
C ALA A 333 -6.81 6.39 12.35
N ASP A 334 -6.96 5.35 13.18
CA ASP A 334 -6.31 5.26 14.49
C ASP A 334 -4.84 4.88 14.34
N VAL A 335 -3.96 5.87 14.49
CA VAL A 335 -2.51 5.70 14.39
C VAL A 335 -1.93 5.04 15.64
N LYS A 336 -2.40 5.40 16.82
CA LYS A 336 -1.82 4.89 18.09
C LYS A 336 -2.00 3.40 18.21
N ASP A 337 -3.16 2.90 17.81
CA ASP A 337 -3.41 1.46 17.83
C ASP A 337 -2.52 0.72 16.81
N ALA A 338 -2.39 1.25 15.59
CA ALA A 338 -1.56 0.61 14.58
C ALA A 338 -0.07 0.56 15.00
N VAL A 339 0.45 1.61 15.65
CA VAL A 339 1.80 1.63 16.24
C VAL A 339 1.93 0.61 17.38
N ALA A 340 0.94 0.55 18.28
CA ALA A 340 0.92 -0.43 19.36
C ALA A 340 0.84 -1.87 18.84
N PHE A 341 0.10 -2.10 17.77
CA PHE A 341 0.03 -3.40 17.11
C PHE A 341 1.39 -3.81 16.54
N HIS A 342 2.08 -2.90 15.84
CA HIS A 342 3.44 -3.17 15.36
C HIS A 342 4.39 -3.54 16.52
N ALA A 343 4.33 -2.81 17.62
CA ALA A 343 5.10 -3.14 18.83
C ALA A 343 4.80 -4.54 19.36
N SER A 344 3.53 -4.96 19.35
CA SER A 344 3.12 -6.31 19.77
C SER A 344 3.64 -7.39 18.84
N VAL A 345 3.69 -7.15 17.51
CA VAL A 345 4.29 -8.06 16.54
C VAL A 345 5.79 -8.21 16.79
N GLN A 346 6.50 -7.11 17.03
CA GLN A 346 7.91 -7.13 17.40
C GLN A 346 8.16 -7.93 18.67
N ASP A 347 7.30 -7.79 19.68
CA ASP A 347 7.39 -8.57 20.92
C ASP A 347 7.21 -10.07 20.66
N ILE A 348 6.24 -10.46 19.83
CA ILE A 348 6.05 -11.85 19.42
C ILE A 348 7.29 -12.41 18.74
N VAL A 349 7.87 -11.66 17.80
CA VAL A 349 9.10 -12.05 17.10
C VAL A 349 10.24 -12.25 18.09
N ASN A 350 10.43 -11.31 19.00
CA ASN A 350 11.51 -11.31 19.98
C ASN A 350 11.36 -12.40 21.06
N THR A 351 10.14 -12.79 21.41
CA THR A 351 9.85 -13.73 22.49
C THR A 351 9.61 -15.16 22.01
N THR A 352 9.36 -15.38 20.72
CA THR A 352 9.14 -16.73 20.17
C THR A 352 10.49 -17.46 20.06
N VAL A 353 10.62 -18.56 20.81
CA VAL A 353 11.82 -19.40 20.86
C VAL A 353 11.43 -20.85 20.58
N ALA A 354 12.14 -21.53 19.70
CA ALA A 354 12.04 -22.97 19.47
C ALA A 354 13.43 -23.59 19.35
N LYS A 355 13.64 -24.76 19.91
CA LYS A 355 14.97 -25.43 19.97
C LYS A 355 16.11 -24.54 20.48
N ASN A 356 15.84 -23.63 21.41
CA ASN A 356 16.78 -22.61 21.92
C ASN A 356 17.28 -21.62 20.85
N MET A 357 16.61 -21.51 19.73
CA MET A 357 16.88 -20.54 18.66
C MET A 357 15.82 -19.46 18.64
N LYS A 358 16.19 -18.27 18.19
CA LYS A 358 15.28 -17.13 17.94
C LYS A 358 15.28 -16.80 16.45
N PHE A 359 14.15 -16.30 15.99
CA PHE A 359 14.04 -15.69 14.67
C PHE A 359 14.75 -14.33 14.67
N THR A 360 15.47 -14.02 13.61
CA THR A 360 16.22 -12.76 13.44
C THR A 360 15.95 -12.06 12.11
N GLY A 361 14.89 -12.49 11.40
CA GLY A 361 14.52 -11.92 10.11
C GLY A 361 13.80 -10.60 10.20
N GLU A 362 13.46 -10.06 9.04
CA GLU A 362 12.77 -8.78 8.92
C GLU A 362 11.30 -8.87 9.38
N VAL A 363 10.77 -7.75 9.89
CA VAL A 363 9.34 -7.58 10.21
C VAL A 363 8.76 -6.53 9.28
N ILE A 364 7.75 -6.90 8.51
CA ILE A 364 7.19 -6.10 7.42
C ILE A 364 5.68 -5.98 7.61
N ASN A 365 5.16 -4.77 7.54
CA ASN A 365 3.75 -4.55 7.21
C ASN A 365 3.66 -4.29 5.70
N ASN A 366 2.91 -5.09 4.96
CA ASN A 366 2.79 -4.94 3.51
C ASN A 366 1.39 -4.58 3.02
N GLU A 367 0.46 -4.36 3.97
CA GLU A 367 -0.80 -3.70 3.72
C GLU A 367 -1.22 -2.81 4.89
N PHE A 368 -1.32 -1.50 4.65
CA PHE A 368 -1.90 -0.55 5.58
C PHE A 368 -2.71 0.53 4.89
N GLY A 369 -3.55 1.19 5.65
CA GLY A 369 -4.36 2.34 5.23
C GLY A 369 -5.23 2.84 6.37
N PRO A 370 -5.95 3.96 6.20
CA PRO A 370 -6.82 4.53 7.23
C PRO A 370 -7.96 3.61 7.67
N SER A 371 -8.43 2.74 6.76
CA SER A 371 -9.53 1.81 6.97
C SER A 371 -9.36 0.56 6.12
N TRP A 372 -9.78 -0.62 6.59
CA TRP A 372 -9.85 -1.83 5.76
C TRP A 372 -11.11 -1.87 4.89
N MET A 373 -12.10 -1.03 5.21
CA MET A 373 -13.32 -0.86 4.43
C MET A 373 -13.24 0.39 3.54
N PRO A 374 -14.07 0.47 2.49
CA PRO A 374 -14.27 1.72 1.76
C PRO A 374 -14.72 2.84 2.70
N ASP A 375 -13.93 3.92 2.78
CA ASP A 375 -14.20 5.07 3.63
C ASP A 375 -13.67 6.37 3.01
N ILE A 376 -14.41 7.47 3.16
CA ILE A 376 -14.03 8.77 2.59
C ILE A 376 -12.71 9.32 3.13
N SER A 377 -12.26 8.87 4.30
CA SER A 377 -10.96 9.25 4.86
C SER A 377 -9.78 8.83 3.97
N ARG A 378 -9.99 7.84 3.08
CA ARG A 378 -8.98 7.41 2.11
C ARG A 378 -8.76 8.42 0.97
N ASP A 379 -9.77 9.22 0.66
CA ASP A 379 -9.75 10.17 -0.45
C ASP A 379 -9.40 11.59 -0.03
N ASN A 380 -9.57 11.93 1.24
CA ASN A 380 -9.41 13.28 1.75
C ASN A 380 -8.11 13.47 2.57
N GLU A 381 -7.96 14.64 3.15
CA GLU A 381 -6.79 15.05 3.95
C GLU A 381 -6.52 14.18 5.18
N VAL A 382 -7.51 13.41 5.67
CA VAL A 382 -7.33 12.47 6.80
C VAL A 382 -6.29 11.41 6.47
N ALA A 383 -6.32 10.84 5.26
CA ALA A 383 -5.31 9.87 4.84
C ALA A 383 -3.90 10.47 4.85
N ALA A 384 -3.74 11.72 4.40
CA ALA A 384 -2.44 12.36 4.36
C ALA A 384 -1.83 12.52 5.76
N SER A 385 -2.60 13.04 6.70
CA SER A 385 -2.15 13.24 8.08
C SER A 385 -1.97 11.91 8.84
N TYR A 386 -2.82 10.90 8.56
CA TYR A 386 -2.67 9.54 9.07
C TYR A 386 -1.31 8.94 8.67
N ILE A 387 -0.97 9.02 7.38
CA ILE A 387 0.31 8.54 6.84
C ILE A 387 1.48 9.29 7.50
N ALA A 388 1.43 10.62 7.56
CA ALA A 388 2.50 11.44 8.12
C ALA A 388 2.75 11.12 9.61
N LYS A 389 1.70 11.02 10.44
CA LYS A 389 1.78 10.64 11.86
C LYS A 389 2.30 9.22 12.03
N MET A 390 1.77 8.26 11.24
CA MET A 390 2.17 6.86 11.29
C MET A 390 3.68 6.70 11.02
N ILE A 391 4.16 7.26 9.92
CA ILE A 391 5.56 7.16 9.51
C ILE A 391 6.48 7.84 10.53
N HIS A 392 6.07 9.01 11.05
CA HIS A 392 6.83 9.70 12.09
C HIS A 392 6.98 8.82 13.35
N LEU A 393 5.87 8.29 13.89
CA LEU A 393 5.91 7.51 15.12
C LEU A 393 6.66 6.18 14.94
N LEU A 394 6.43 5.44 13.86
CA LEU A 394 7.15 4.19 13.58
C LEU A 394 8.65 4.42 13.30
N GLY A 395 9.01 5.58 12.77
CA GLY A 395 10.40 5.89 12.42
C GLY A 395 11.22 6.51 13.56
N THR A 396 10.57 7.04 14.60
CA THR A 396 11.25 7.83 15.64
C THR A 396 11.04 7.35 17.06
N ASP A 397 10.10 6.43 17.32
CA ASP A 397 9.90 5.86 18.64
C ASP A 397 11.08 4.96 19.03
N PRO A 398 11.90 5.34 20.02
CA PRO A 398 13.08 4.55 20.40
C PRO A 398 12.73 3.22 21.07
N THR A 399 11.48 3.02 21.46
CA THR A 399 11.00 1.82 22.16
C THR A 399 10.48 0.75 21.22
N VAL A 400 10.18 1.13 19.96
CA VAL A 400 9.63 0.24 18.93
C VAL A 400 10.57 0.24 17.73
N PRO A 401 11.23 -0.90 17.40
CA PRO A 401 12.02 -0.99 16.19
C PRO A 401 11.18 -0.65 14.96
N ALA A 402 11.70 0.20 14.09
CA ALA A 402 11.01 0.51 12.83
C ALA A 402 10.86 -0.76 11.99
N PRO A 403 9.74 -0.93 11.26
CA PRO A 403 9.57 -2.04 10.33
C PRO A 403 10.60 -1.99 9.20
N ALA A 404 10.92 -3.15 8.62
CA ALA A 404 11.79 -3.20 7.45
C ALA A 404 11.11 -2.62 6.20
N ALA A 405 9.78 -2.78 6.10
CA ALA A 405 8.92 -2.12 5.12
C ALA A 405 7.53 -1.89 5.70
N TYR A 406 6.85 -0.84 5.18
CA TYR A 406 5.47 -0.50 5.53
C TYR A 406 4.73 -0.09 4.26
N GLY A 407 4.00 -1.06 3.65
CA GLY A 407 3.42 -0.95 2.30
C GLY A 407 1.97 -0.50 2.31
N TYR A 408 1.66 0.59 1.61
CA TYR A 408 0.29 1.11 1.50
C TYR A 408 -0.56 0.29 0.52
N TRP A 409 -1.82 0.01 0.87
CA TRP A 409 -2.83 -0.58 0.00
C TRP A 409 -3.83 0.47 -0.49
N ALA A 410 -3.78 0.89 -1.77
CA ALA A 410 -2.94 0.45 -2.87
C ALA A 410 -2.46 1.66 -3.72
N VAL A 411 -1.65 1.42 -4.76
CA VAL A 411 -1.10 2.49 -5.62
C VAL A 411 -2.19 3.26 -6.37
N SER A 412 -3.25 2.59 -6.76
CA SER A 412 -4.38 3.16 -7.48
C SER A 412 -5.70 2.58 -6.99
N ASP A 413 -6.80 3.29 -7.21
CA ASP A 413 -8.11 2.77 -6.89
C ASP A 413 -8.34 1.41 -7.49
N LEU A 414 -8.83 0.48 -6.67
CA LEU A 414 -9.05 -0.90 -7.05
C LEU A 414 -10.24 -1.03 -8.01
N TYR A 415 -10.07 -1.89 -8.98
CA TYR A 415 -11.13 -2.24 -9.90
C TYR A 415 -12.08 -3.27 -9.30
N GLU A 416 -11.54 -4.14 -8.45
CA GLU A 416 -12.15 -5.41 -8.10
C GLU A 416 -12.96 -5.36 -6.84
N GLU A 417 -12.51 -4.61 -5.84
CA GLU A 417 -13.13 -4.66 -4.52
C GLU A 417 -14.34 -3.72 -4.35
N ILE A 418 -14.54 -2.75 -5.24
CA ILE A 418 -15.59 -1.74 -5.04
C ILE A 418 -16.48 -1.51 -6.27
N TYR A 419 -16.08 -1.95 -7.47
CA TYR A 419 -16.77 -1.58 -8.70
C TYR A 419 -17.57 -2.70 -9.34
N THR A 420 -18.86 -2.72 -9.12
CA THR A 420 -19.80 -3.53 -9.90
C THR A 420 -20.08 -2.85 -11.24
N GLY A 421 -19.32 -3.18 -12.26
CA GLY A 421 -19.79 -3.09 -13.65
C GLY A 421 -19.79 -1.74 -14.35
N THR A 422 -19.31 -0.62 -13.77
CA THR A 422 -19.17 0.66 -14.51
C THR A 422 -17.80 1.28 -14.30
N ALA A 423 -16.89 0.95 -15.19
CA ALA A 423 -15.49 1.35 -15.17
C ALA A 423 -15.23 2.88 -15.10
N SER A 424 -16.23 3.72 -15.32
CA SER A 424 -16.07 5.16 -15.51
C SER A 424 -16.68 6.03 -14.40
N ALA A 425 -17.25 5.45 -13.34
CA ALA A 425 -17.83 6.25 -12.26
C ALA A 425 -16.78 6.54 -11.19
N TYR A 426 -16.60 7.82 -10.85
CA TYR A 426 -15.86 8.21 -9.66
C TYR A 426 -16.65 7.78 -8.41
N ARG A 427 -16.04 6.96 -7.57
CA ARG A 427 -16.61 6.55 -6.29
C ARG A 427 -15.62 6.88 -5.19
N PRO A 428 -15.94 7.83 -4.30
CA PRO A 428 -15.08 8.16 -3.17
C PRO A 428 -15.01 6.99 -2.19
N GLY A 429 -13.91 6.96 -1.42
CA GLY A 429 -13.68 5.93 -0.41
C GLY A 429 -12.90 4.71 -0.90
N ASN A 430 -12.43 4.71 -2.13
CA ASN A 430 -11.62 3.62 -2.66
C ASN A 430 -10.17 3.64 -2.14
N TYR A 431 -9.49 2.50 -2.22
CA TYR A 431 -8.21 2.21 -1.54
C TYR A 431 -6.99 2.96 -2.08
N GLY A 432 -7.02 3.44 -3.33
CA GLY A 432 -5.85 3.92 -4.03
C GLY A 432 -5.23 5.21 -3.50
N LEU A 433 -3.92 5.35 -3.71
CA LEU A 433 -3.19 6.62 -3.61
C LEU A 433 -3.57 7.57 -4.75
N MET A 434 -4.02 7.01 -5.87
CA MET A 434 -4.42 7.76 -7.08
C MET A 434 -5.78 7.29 -7.56
N LEU A 435 -6.52 8.22 -8.18
CA LEU A 435 -7.82 7.93 -8.77
C LEU A 435 -7.69 7.02 -9.98
N LYS A 436 -8.64 6.11 -10.12
CA LYS A 436 -8.73 5.15 -11.22
C LYS A 436 -8.79 5.79 -12.61
N GLY A 437 -9.54 6.86 -12.76
CA GLY A 437 -9.78 7.51 -14.05
C GLY A 437 -10.81 6.81 -14.94
N ASP A 438 -11.17 7.49 -16.04
CA ASP A 438 -12.04 7.00 -17.11
C ASP A 438 -11.18 6.60 -18.32
N PRO A 439 -11.24 5.35 -18.81
CA PRO A 439 -10.44 4.89 -19.97
C PRO A 439 -10.61 5.74 -21.23
N LYS A 440 -11.70 6.48 -21.34
CA LYS A 440 -11.97 7.34 -22.50
C LYS A 440 -11.45 8.77 -22.35
N ILE A 441 -10.94 9.11 -21.16
CA ILE A 441 -10.50 10.47 -20.83
C ILE A 441 -9.05 10.39 -20.31
N PRO A 442 -8.05 10.59 -21.16
CA PRO A 442 -6.65 10.49 -20.78
C PRO A 442 -6.26 11.32 -19.56
N GLU A 443 -6.83 12.50 -19.41
CA GLU A 443 -6.56 13.42 -18.29
C GLU A 443 -7.05 12.90 -16.95
N SER A 444 -7.86 11.85 -16.92
CA SER A 444 -8.41 11.27 -15.70
C SER A 444 -7.47 10.30 -14.98
N PHE A 445 -6.43 9.80 -15.67
CA PHE A 445 -5.55 8.79 -15.12
C PHE A 445 -4.59 9.36 -14.08
N ASP A 446 -4.34 8.58 -13.04
CA ASP A 446 -3.29 8.80 -12.04
C ASP A 446 -3.37 10.16 -11.36
N VAL A 447 -4.59 10.69 -11.19
CA VAL A 447 -4.85 11.91 -10.42
C VAL A 447 -4.57 11.62 -8.95
N ALA A 448 -3.64 12.37 -8.37
CA ALA A 448 -3.22 12.18 -6.98
C ALA A 448 -4.36 12.40 -5.98
N LYS A 449 -4.40 11.59 -4.93
CA LYS A 449 -5.15 11.88 -3.72
C LYS A 449 -4.24 12.53 -2.68
N PRO A 450 -4.77 13.14 -1.62
CA PRO A 450 -3.97 13.66 -0.51
C PRO A 450 -3.01 12.61 0.09
N SER A 451 -3.40 11.34 0.14
CA SER A 451 -2.55 10.23 0.56
C SER A 451 -1.27 10.09 -0.28
N PHE A 452 -1.38 10.19 -1.61
CA PHE A 452 -0.21 10.16 -2.49
C PHE A 452 0.69 11.39 -2.25
N ASN A 453 0.10 12.55 -2.10
CA ASN A 453 0.83 13.78 -1.83
C ASN A 453 1.56 13.74 -0.48
N ALA A 454 1.02 13.05 0.54
CA ALA A 454 1.75 12.82 1.79
C ALA A 454 3.05 12.01 1.56
N PHE A 455 3.00 10.95 0.74
CA PHE A 455 4.22 10.21 0.37
C PHE A 455 5.20 11.05 -0.45
N ARG A 456 4.72 11.94 -1.33
CA ARG A 456 5.59 12.89 -2.04
C ARG A 456 6.31 13.82 -1.05
N LEU A 457 5.62 14.35 -0.05
CA LEU A 457 6.25 15.17 0.99
C LEU A 457 7.25 14.38 1.84
N LEU A 458 6.94 13.13 2.19
CA LEU A 458 7.83 12.24 2.92
C LEU A 458 9.09 11.91 2.09
N HIS A 459 8.95 11.73 0.78
CA HIS A 459 10.08 11.47 -0.13
C HIS A 459 11.05 12.66 -0.21
N MET A 460 10.56 13.89 -0.03
CA MET A 460 11.38 15.10 -0.01
C MET A 460 12.22 15.27 1.26
N LEU A 461 12.02 14.46 2.31
CA LEU A 461 12.83 14.50 3.53
C LEU A 461 14.28 14.12 3.24
N GLY A 462 15.21 14.66 4.03
CA GLY A 462 16.64 14.32 3.96
C GLY A 462 16.98 12.97 4.63
N ASP A 463 18.27 12.65 4.66
CA ASP A 463 18.76 11.34 5.12
C ASP A 463 19.16 11.33 6.59
N GLN A 464 19.33 12.51 7.20
CA GLN A 464 19.73 12.68 8.60
C GLN A 464 18.55 13.17 9.43
N GLN A 465 18.14 12.41 10.42
CA GLN A 465 17.11 12.79 11.37
C GLN A 465 17.61 13.88 12.31
N LEU A 466 16.78 14.88 12.57
CA LEU A 466 17.06 15.97 13.50
C LEU A 466 16.19 15.84 14.76
N GLY A 467 16.69 16.40 15.87
CA GLY A 467 15.94 16.48 17.11
C GLY A 467 14.77 17.46 17.02
N VAL A 468 13.58 17.01 17.40
CA VAL A 468 12.35 17.81 17.43
C VAL A 468 11.77 17.77 18.84
N THR A 469 11.29 18.92 19.32
CA THR A 469 10.58 19.05 20.58
C THR A 469 9.30 19.88 20.42
N GLY A 470 8.32 19.67 21.27
CA GLY A 470 7.06 20.40 21.23
C GLY A 470 5.94 19.62 20.54
N GLY A 471 5.01 20.34 19.92
CA GLY A 471 3.75 19.78 19.41
C GLY A 471 2.66 19.78 20.46
N THR A 472 1.57 19.02 20.24
CA THR A 472 0.52 18.79 21.24
C THR A 472 0.72 17.42 21.89
N ALA A 473 0.64 17.37 23.22
CA ALA A 473 0.87 16.13 23.94
C ALA A 473 -0.13 15.02 23.52
N GLY A 474 0.40 13.93 22.99
CA GLY A 474 -0.30 12.67 22.76
C GLY A 474 -1.19 12.60 21.52
N ASP A 475 -1.74 13.70 21.01
CA ASP A 475 -2.58 13.72 19.79
C ASP A 475 -2.64 15.12 19.18
N GLY A 476 -2.88 15.22 17.86
CA GLY A 476 -2.95 16.49 17.13
C GLY A 476 -1.65 16.84 16.42
N VAL A 477 -1.00 17.96 16.78
CA VAL A 477 0.17 18.49 16.08
C VAL A 477 1.44 17.76 16.47
N GLY A 478 2.15 17.23 15.46
CA GLY A 478 3.49 16.64 15.56
C GLY A 478 4.38 17.03 14.40
N ALA A 479 5.66 16.71 14.49
CA ALA A 479 6.62 17.01 13.43
C ALA A 479 7.76 16.01 13.37
N ALA A 480 8.25 15.78 12.15
CA ALA A 480 9.53 15.13 11.86
C ALA A 480 10.45 16.13 11.15
N ALA A 481 11.74 16.11 11.47
CA ALA A 481 12.70 17.00 10.83
C ALA A 481 13.92 16.23 10.36
N THR A 482 14.45 16.64 9.22
CA THR A 482 15.63 16.03 8.60
C THR A 482 16.57 17.08 8.03
N ARG A 483 17.78 16.62 7.72
CA ARG A 483 18.76 17.38 6.95
C ARG A 483 19.33 16.49 5.84
N SER A 484 19.60 17.08 4.68
CA SER A 484 20.35 16.40 3.62
C SER A 484 21.76 16.04 4.11
N SER A 485 22.29 14.90 3.69
CA SER A 485 23.64 14.46 4.09
C SER A 485 24.75 15.40 3.63
N ASP A 486 24.54 16.14 2.53
CA ASP A 486 25.45 17.18 2.04
C ASP A 486 25.27 18.53 2.77
N GLY A 487 24.33 18.65 3.71
CA GLY A 487 24.02 19.88 4.45
C GLY A 487 23.32 20.96 3.62
N SER A 488 22.92 20.69 2.38
CA SER A 488 22.34 21.69 1.47
C SER A 488 20.90 22.09 1.80
N ALA A 489 20.19 21.29 2.58
CA ALA A 489 18.79 21.52 2.93
C ALA A 489 18.45 21.02 4.34
N VAL A 490 17.50 21.68 4.98
CA VAL A 490 16.78 21.24 6.18
C VAL A 490 15.31 21.12 5.82
N GLN A 491 14.67 20.03 6.20
CA GLN A 491 13.25 19.76 5.95
C GLN A 491 12.54 19.55 7.29
N VAL A 492 11.33 20.11 7.42
CA VAL A 492 10.46 19.91 8.58
C VAL A 492 9.06 19.58 8.08
N LEU A 493 8.63 18.35 8.32
CA LEU A 493 7.26 17.90 8.07
C LEU A 493 6.44 18.12 9.34
N VAL A 494 5.37 18.90 9.26
CA VAL A 494 4.42 19.16 10.34
C VAL A 494 3.08 18.58 9.96
N TYR A 495 2.45 17.85 10.85
CA TYR A 495 1.10 17.32 10.67
C TYR A 495 0.20 17.69 11.85
N ASN A 496 -1.11 17.62 11.63
CA ASN A 496 -2.11 17.71 12.68
C ASN A 496 -3.12 16.57 12.48
N HIS A 497 -3.03 15.52 13.31
CA HIS A 497 -3.89 14.35 13.18
C HIS A 497 -4.44 13.93 14.54
N VAL A 498 -5.77 13.81 14.61
CA VAL A 498 -6.51 13.35 15.80
C VAL A 498 -7.10 11.97 15.49
N ASP A 499 -6.68 10.97 16.27
CA ASP A 499 -7.16 9.59 16.10
C ASP A 499 -8.66 9.51 16.37
N GLY A 500 -9.42 8.91 15.45
CA GLY A 500 -10.87 8.75 15.57
C GLY A 500 -11.67 10.07 15.57
N GLY A 501 -11.07 11.17 15.14
CA GLY A 501 -11.75 12.47 15.03
C GLY A 501 -12.70 12.55 13.81
N ALA A 502 -13.55 13.58 13.80
CA ALA A 502 -14.50 13.78 12.70
C ALA A 502 -13.80 14.08 11.38
N ALA A 503 -14.01 13.22 10.37
CA ALA A 503 -13.34 13.28 9.07
C ALA A 503 -13.64 14.57 8.25
N ASP A 504 -14.61 15.37 8.62
CA ASP A 504 -14.99 16.59 7.90
C ASP A 504 -14.86 17.87 8.78
N SER A 505 -13.82 17.93 9.61
CA SER A 505 -13.52 19.13 10.39
C SER A 505 -12.78 20.16 9.54
N SER A 506 -13.05 21.45 9.76
CA SER A 506 -12.34 22.59 9.19
C SER A 506 -11.49 23.36 10.23
N ALA A 507 -11.34 22.82 11.43
CA ALA A 507 -10.56 23.46 12.49
C ALA A 507 -9.09 23.63 12.09
N ALA A 508 -8.47 24.68 12.55
CA ALA A 508 -7.03 24.93 12.40
C ALA A 508 -6.46 25.46 13.72
N ILE A 509 -5.19 25.18 13.94
CA ILE A 509 -4.42 25.67 15.07
C ILE A 509 -3.26 26.52 14.56
N THR A 510 -2.93 27.61 15.23
CA THR A 510 -1.74 28.39 14.92
C THR A 510 -0.52 27.68 15.51
N VAL A 511 0.46 27.33 14.66
CA VAL A 511 1.71 26.69 15.05
C VAL A 511 2.84 27.70 14.94
N SER A 512 3.70 27.72 15.96
CA SER A 512 5.01 28.42 15.95
C SER A 512 6.11 27.38 15.75
N LEU A 513 6.84 27.46 14.63
CA LEU A 513 7.97 26.59 14.31
C LEU A 513 9.28 27.40 14.44
N THR A 514 10.20 26.91 15.27
CA THR A 514 11.52 27.49 15.45
C THR A 514 12.60 26.49 15.04
N LEU A 515 13.50 26.88 14.13
CA LEU A 515 14.70 26.12 13.78
C LEU A 515 15.91 26.82 14.38
N ASN A 516 16.64 26.12 15.22
CA ASN A 516 17.87 26.57 15.85
C ASN A 516 19.08 25.94 15.16
N ASN A 517 20.22 26.60 15.26
CA ASN A 517 21.51 26.10 14.75
C ASN A 517 21.47 25.75 13.25
N LEU A 518 20.78 26.58 12.44
CA LEU A 518 20.75 26.39 11.00
C LEU A 518 22.16 26.41 10.41
N PRO A 519 22.52 25.48 9.49
CA PRO A 519 23.87 25.40 8.92
C PRO A 519 24.17 26.49 7.87
N PHE A 520 23.28 27.46 7.68
CA PHE A 520 23.36 28.46 6.63
C PHE A 520 23.88 29.81 7.17
N THR A 521 24.87 30.38 6.50
CA THR A 521 25.45 31.70 6.83
C THR A 521 24.92 32.75 5.85
N GLY A 522 23.79 33.36 6.12
CA GLY A 522 23.22 34.38 5.23
C GLY A 522 21.73 34.18 5.00
N PRO A 523 21.16 34.82 3.98
CA PRO A 523 19.74 34.64 3.65
C PRO A 523 19.41 33.17 3.33
N ILE A 524 18.23 32.76 3.75
CA ILE A 524 17.66 31.46 3.43
C ILE A 524 16.43 31.62 2.55
N ARG A 525 16.20 30.63 1.71
CA ARG A 525 14.97 30.41 0.97
C ARG A 525 14.17 29.33 1.70
N VAL A 526 12.91 29.60 1.96
CA VAL A 526 11.97 28.68 2.60
C VAL A 526 10.84 28.40 1.64
N ARG A 527 10.64 27.13 1.29
CA ARG A 527 9.48 26.65 0.55
C ARG A 527 8.56 25.91 1.49
N GLN A 528 7.29 26.27 1.48
CA GLN A 528 6.23 25.58 2.20
C GLN A 528 5.31 24.88 1.22
N TYR A 529 5.17 23.55 1.36
CA TYR A 529 4.19 22.71 0.67
C TYR A 529 3.08 22.37 1.63
N ILE A 530 1.84 22.30 1.16
CA ILE A 530 0.67 22.04 2.00
C ILE A 530 -0.19 20.96 1.34
N VAL A 531 -0.64 20.01 2.15
CA VAL A 531 -1.69 19.05 1.82
C VAL A 531 -2.74 19.15 2.89
N ASP A 532 -3.88 19.72 2.58
CA ASP A 532 -4.98 19.90 3.52
C ASP A 532 -6.33 20.01 2.79
N ARG A 533 -7.34 20.51 3.48
CA ARG A 533 -8.68 20.73 2.92
C ARG A 533 -8.69 21.65 1.70
N GLY A 534 -7.79 22.63 1.63
CA GLY A 534 -7.71 23.62 0.57
C GLY A 534 -6.63 23.38 -0.48
N HIS A 535 -5.67 22.50 -0.19
CA HIS A 535 -4.45 22.36 -1.00
C HIS A 535 -4.17 20.90 -1.33
N ALA A 536 -3.75 20.66 -2.58
CA ALA A 536 -3.34 19.36 -3.11
C ALA A 536 -4.39 18.24 -2.86
N ASN A 537 -5.68 18.55 -3.13
CA ASN A 537 -6.82 17.75 -2.68
C ASN A 537 -7.90 17.60 -3.77
N SER A 538 -7.79 16.54 -4.55
CA SER A 538 -8.76 16.20 -5.60
C SER A 538 -10.17 15.93 -5.06
N TYR A 539 -10.30 15.35 -3.87
CA TYR A 539 -11.60 15.06 -3.28
C TYR A 539 -12.40 16.34 -2.97
N ARG A 540 -11.74 17.36 -2.39
CA ARG A 540 -12.40 18.64 -2.09
C ARG A 540 -12.80 19.38 -3.37
N ALA A 541 -12.00 19.31 -4.41
CA ALA A 541 -12.38 19.84 -5.72
C ALA A 541 -13.59 19.11 -6.31
N TRP A 542 -13.66 17.79 -6.17
CA TRP A 542 -14.82 17.01 -6.59
C TRP A 542 -16.11 17.40 -5.85
N LEU A 543 -16.02 17.62 -4.52
CA LEU A 543 -17.15 18.14 -3.74
C LEU A 543 -17.60 19.51 -4.23
N ALA A 544 -16.65 20.42 -4.49
CA ALA A 544 -16.94 21.77 -4.97
C ALA A 544 -17.61 21.80 -6.35
N MET A 545 -17.37 20.78 -7.17
CA MET A 545 -18.03 20.61 -8.48
C MET A 545 -19.44 19.98 -8.40
N GLY A 546 -19.99 19.76 -7.20
CA GLY A 546 -21.29 19.13 -7.02
C GLY A 546 -21.29 17.61 -7.15
N GLN A 547 -20.16 16.97 -6.90
CA GLN A 547 -20.01 15.51 -6.80
C GLN A 547 -20.40 14.76 -8.08
N PRO A 548 -19.88 15.13 -9.25
CA PRO A 548 -20.26 14.48 -10.49
C PRO A 548 -19.86 13.00 -10.47
N PRO A 549 -20.80 12.05 -10.65
CA PRO A 549 -20.48 10.62 -10.64
C PRO A 549 -19.67 10.19 -11.87
N ARG A 550 -19.70 10.99 -12.93
CA ARG A 550 -18.90 10.81 -14.15
C ARG A 550 -18.36 12.17 -14.57
N PRO A 551 -17.20 12.59 -14.05
CA PRO A 551 -16.61 13.86 -14.42
C PRO A 551 -16.35 13.94 -15.93
N THR A 552 -16.64 15.07 -16.51
CA THR A 552 -16.27 15.40 -17.90
C THR A 552 -14.73 15.59 -17.99
N GLN A 553 -14.19 15.63 -19.22
CA GLN A 553 -12.76 15.93 -19.42
C GLN A 553 -12.33 17.23 -18.72
N ALA A 554 -13.11 18.32 -18.84
CA ALA A 554 -12.80 19.58 -18.16
C ALA A 554 -12.81 19.44 -16.62
N GLN A 555 -13.72 18.65 -16.07
CA GLN A 555 -13.78 18.38 -14.64
C GLN A 555 -12.58 17.52 -14.18
N TRP A 556 -12.15 16.55 -15.00
CA TRP A 556 -10.94 15.79 -14.72
C TRP A 556 -9.66 16.65 -14.73
N VAL A 557 -9.57 17.61 -15.66
CA VAL A 557 -8.47 18.61 -15.63
C VAL A 557 -8.51 19.40 -14.33
N THR A 558 -9.69 19.87 -13.90
CA THR A 558 -9.84 20.59 -12.61
C THR A 558 -9.44 19.71 -11.42
N LEU A 559 -9.79 18.42 -11.41
CA LEU A 559 -9.38 17.48 -10.35
C LEU A 559 -7.87 17.30 -10.32
N ARG A 560 -7.25 17.16 -11.50
CA ARG A 560 -5.80 17.02 -11.64
C ARG A 560 -5.07 18.27 -11.14
N ASP A 561 -5.50 19.45 -11.56
CA ASP A 561 -4.90 20.72 -11.15
C ASP A 561 -5.00 20.91 -9.63
N ALA A 562 -6.16 20.59 -9.04
CA ALA A 562 -6.38 20.67 -7.60
C ALA A 562 -5.59 19.61 -6.79
N ALA A 563 -5.17 18.53 -7.44
CA ALA A 563 -4.38 17.45 -6.84
C ALA A 563 -2.87 17.75 -6.80
N GLU A 564 -2.40 18.69 -7.62
CA GLU A 564 -0.96 18.93 -7.73
C GLU A 564 -0.41 19.68 -6.51
N LEU A 565 0.79 19.27 -6.08
CA LEU A 565 1.56 20.00 -5.09
C LEU A 565 2.10 21.29 -5.70
N CYS A 566 1.93 22.39 -4.98
CA CYS A 566 2.65 23.63 -5.23
C CYS A 566 3.37 24.10 -3.96
N TYR A 567 4.21 25.11 -4.05
CA TYR A 567 4.91 25.68 -2.90
C TYR A 567 4.74 27.18 -2.80
N TYR A 568 4.69 27.68 -1.58
CA TYR A 568 4.85 29.09 -1.24
C TYR A 568 6.32 29.34 -0.90
N GLU A 569 6.93 30.37 -1.50
CA GLU A 569 8.35 30.66 -1.30
C GLU A 569 8.53 32.00 -0.58
N THR A 570 9.37 32.02 0.44
CA THR A 570 9.78 33.23 1.16
C THR A 570 11.28 33.24 1.35
N THR A 571 11.83 34.43 1.53
CA THR A 571 13.24 34.61 1.87
C THR A 571 13.35 35.27 3.25
N ALA A 572 14.26 34.78 4.09
CA ALA A 572 14.51 35.32 5.42
C ALA A 572 16.00 35.34 5.73
N THR A 573 16.40 36.15 6.70
CA THR A 573 17.77 36.13 7.24
C THR A 573 17.71 35.63 8.69
N PRO A 574 18.24 34.42 8.97
CA PRO A 574 18.26 33.88 10.33
C PRO A 574 19.04 34.79 11.28
N ALA A 575 18.51 35.07 12.46
CA ALA A 575 19.18 35.80 13.50
C ALA A 575 19.98 34.84 14.42
N GLY A 576 21.32 34.92 14.36
CA GLY A 576 22.15 34.01 15.16
C GLY A 576 21.96 32.51 14.84
N GLY A 577 21.66 32.19 13.58
CA GLY A 577 21.37 30.80 13.17
C GLY A 577 19.97 30.32 13.51
N THR A 578 19.08 31.18 14.00
CA THR A 578 17.69 30.87 14.34
C THR A 578 16.72 31.48 13.33
N TRP A 579 15.75 30.68 12.88
CA TRP A 579 14.62 31.12 12.08
C TRP A 579 13.31 30.67 12.73
N THR A 580 12.29 31.52 12.70
CA THR A 580 10.97 31.22 13.24
C THR A 580 9.88 31.59 12.22
N ALA A 581 8.87 30.74 12.10
CA ALA A 581 7.65 30.98 11.35
C ALA A 581 6.42 30.70 12.20
N THR A 582 5.33 31.41 11.89
CA THR A 582 4.00 31.17 12.47
C THR A 582 3.04 30.96 11.33
N PHE A 583 2.29 29.84 11.34
CA PHE A 583 1.39 29.45 10.26
C PHE A 583 0.17 28.70 10.80
N PRO A 584 -0.94 28.69 10.04
CA PRO A 584 -2.09 27.86 10.39
C PRO A 584 -1.82 26.40 10.00
N GLN A 585 -2.11 25.48 10.89
CA GLN A 585 -2.07 24.05 10.64
C GLN A 585 -3.49 23.50 10.73
N SER A 586 -4.08 23.18 9.58
CA SER A 586 -5.40 22.59 9.51
C SER A 586 -5.43 21.24 10.22
N ILE A 587 -6.54 20.90 10.88
CA ILE A 587 -6.77 19.52 11.32
C ILE A 587 -6.71 18.61 10.08
N TYR A 588 -6.07 17.47 10.22
CA TYR A 588 -5.74 16.52 9.14
C TYR A 588 -4.85 17.10 8.04
N GLY A 589 -4.27 18.28 8.24
CA GLY A 589 -3.30 18.86 7.32
C GLY A 589 -1.87 18.34 7.53
N VAL A 590 -1.09 18.36 6.45
CA VAL A 590 0.36 18.12 6.44
C VAL A 590 1.03 19.28 5.74
N ALA A 591 2.08 19.83 6.35
CA ALA A 591 2.91 20.87 5.76
C ALA A 591 4.38 20.46 5.76
N LEU A 592 5.09 20.67 4.66
CA LEU A 592 6.54 20.49 4.58
C LEU A 592 7.22 21.85 4.38
N PHE A 593 8.17 22.17 5.24
CA PHE A 593 9.07 23.29 5.06
C PHE A 593 10.42 22.78 4.55
N GLU A 594 10.86 23.25 3.40
CA GLU A 594 12.20 23.02 2.86
C GLU A 594 12.99 24.32 2.96
N ILE A 595 14.11 24.28 3.68
CA ILE A 595 14.96 25.43 3.97
C ILE A 595 16.32 25.20 3.31
N ARG A 596 16.76 26.15 2.49
CA ARG A 596 18.06 26.15 1.80
C ARG A 596 18.71 27.52 1.89
N ALA A 597 20.02 27.62 1.66
CA ALA A 597 20.63 28.90 1.43
C ALA A 597 19.95 29.63 0.24
N ALA A 598 19.66 30.91 0.37
CA ALA A 598 19.24 31.70 -0.78
C ALA A 598 20.50 32.04 -1.59
N ASN A 599 20.57 31.55 -2.84
CA ASN A 599 21.65 31.86 -3.79
C ASN A 599 21.51 33.28 -4.34
#